data_21e5c0d3be300f6d9f442e2fa0542805
#
_entry.id   21e5c0d3be300f6d9f442e2fa0542805
#
_cell.length_a   1.000
_cell.length_b   1.000
_cell.length_c   1.000
_cell.angle_alpha   90.00
_cell.angle_beta   90.00
_cell.angle_gamma   90.00
#
_symmetry.space_group_name_H-M   'P 1'
#
loop_
_entity.id
_entity.type
_entity.pdbx_description
1 polymer ?
#
loop_
_entity_poly.entity_id
_entity_poly.type
_entity_poly.pdbx_seq_one_letter_code
_entity_poly.pdbx_strand_id
1 'polypeptide(L)'
;MKSMVVGGIVLIIALLAGTYFAAGDAFSSDISNINSLTMLGAVAIITITVFVALKYVNQMKNDTASGELAEDNWDGIGEYKNPIPTGWGLAFIGTIIWMFWYFTVGYPINGFSQIGQWNEETLEYNKKFEAKWENPSQETLEAMGSSLYLVQCAPCHGVDAEGINGKAHNLTKRFAKDQVVHVIKNGANNLKTAYPAGMPPMMLTEDKDINEVAEYVANGFQGEQPASYAVCAGCHGMDGKGMAYVAPNIREYDDAIVMAVLKDGKKGNIGVMPSFDGRLNETQEKALATYIRSLGE
;
A
#
# COMPACT_ATOMS: atom_id res chain seq x y z
N MET A 1 -25.86 -23.09 -47.48
CA MET A 1 -24.60 -22.31 -47.27
C MET A 1 -24.75 -20.82 -47.62
N LYS A 2 -25.11 -20.45 -48.87
CA LYS A 2 -25.23 -19.01 -49.26
C LYS A 2 -26.20 -18.20 -48.38
N SER A 3 -27.40 -18.73 -48.06
CA SER A 3 -28.38 -18.05 -47.20
C SER A 3 -27.92 -17.83 -45.76
N MET A 4 -27.15 -18.74 -45.16
CA MET A 4 -26.56 -18.57 -43.84
C MET A 4 -25.51 -17.49 -43.82
N VAL A 5 -24.65 -17.45 -44.82
CA VAL A 5 -23.61 -16.40 -44.94
C VAL A 5 -24.26 -15.03 -45.08
N VAL A 6 -25.26 -14.91 -45.96
CA VAL A 6 -26.04 -13.66 -46.13
C VAL A 6 -26.71 -13.24 -44.83
N GLY A 7 -27.38 -14.18 -44.15
CA GLY A 7 -28.02 -13.94 -42.84
C GLY A 7 -27.03 -13.49 -41.78
N GLY A 8 -25.83 -14.06 -41.77
CA GLY A 8 -24.75 -13.65 -40.87
C GLY A 8 -24.24 -12.24 -41.14
N ILE A 9 -24.04 -11.88 -42.40
CA ILE A 9 -23.64 -10.53 -42.79
C ILE A 9 -24.71 -9.49 -42.37
N VAL A 10 -25.99 -9.82 -42.60
CA VAL A 10 -27.10 -8.93 -42.19
C VAL A 10 -27.11 -8.77 -40.66
N LEU A 11 -26.91 -9.86 -39.93
CA LEU A 11 -26.83 -9.81 -38.45
C LEU A 11 -25.67 -8.96 -37.96
N ILE A 12 -24.47 -9.10 -38.53
CA ILE A 12 -23.32 -8.28 -38.20
C ILE A 12 -23.62 -6.80 -38.44
N ILE A 13 -24.17 -6.47 -39.62
CA ILE A 13 -24.53 -5.07 -39.94
C ILE A 13 -25.57 -4.54 -38.96
N ALA A 14 -26.59 -5.31 -38.61
CA ALA A 14 -27.62 -4.91 -37.65
C ALA A 14 -27.04 -4.65 -36.24
N LEU A 15 -26.16 -5.55 -35.76
CA LEU A 15 -25.51 -5.39 -34.46
C LEU A 15 -24.55 -4.19 -34.43
N LEU A 16 -23.78 -3.97 -35.49
CA LEU A 16 -22.89 -2.81 -35.59
C LEU A 16 -23.67 -1.49 -35.69
N ALA A 17 -24.77 -1.47 -36.46
CA ALA A 17 -25.67 -0.32 -36.51
C ALA A 17 -26.27 -0.04 -35.13
N GLY A 18 -26.77 -1.08 -34.44
CA GLY A 18 -27.28 -0.94 -33.07
C GLY A 18 -26.23 -0.39 -32.09
N THR A 19 -25.00 -0.87 -32.16
CA THR A 19 -23.89 -0.37 -31.36
C THR A 19 -23.60 1.12 -31.65
N TYR A 20 -23.59 1.48 -32.93
CA TYR A 20 -23.40 2.88 -33.33
C TYR A 20 -24.51 3.80 -32.83
N PHE A 21 -25.78 3.39 -32.94
CA PHE A 21 -26.91 4.18 -32.43
C PHE A 21 -26.91 4.29 -30.89
N ALA A 22 -26.46 3.25 -30.21
CA ALA A 22 -26.43 3.23 -28.73
C ALA A 22 -25.25 4.00 -28.14
N ALA A 23 -24.11 4.01 -28.81
CA ALA A 23 -22.85 4.52 -28.30
C ALA A 23 -22.05 5.34 -29.34
N GLY A 24 -22.71 5.95 -30.32
CA GLY A 24 -22.07 6.69 -31.42
C GLY A 24 -21.20 7.85 -30.95
N ASP A 25 -21.60 8.47 -29.85
CA ASP A 25 -20.85 9.58 -29.25
C ASP A 25 -19.46 9.15 -28.69
N ALA A 26 -19.26 7.85 -28.47
CA ALA A 26 -17.97 7.29 -28.06
C ALA A 26 -16.99 7.11 -29.25
N PHE A 27 -17.47 7.18 -30.49
CA PHE A 27 -16.62 7.09 -31.67
C PHE A 27 -15.88 8.42 -31.91
N SER A 28 -14.56 8.35 -31.98
CA SER A 28 -13.68 9.47 -32.31
C SER A 28 -12.84 9.13 -33.53
N SER A 29 -12.47 10.13 -34.33
CA SER A 29 -11.48 9.97 -35.40
C SER A 29 -10.06 9.77 -34.86
N ASP A 30 -9.84 10.03 -33.57
CA ASP A 30 -8.57 9.80 -32.91
C ASP A 30 -8.49 8.35 -32.42
N ILE A 31 -7.69 7.53 -33.11
CA ILE A 31 -7.46 6.12 -32.81
C ILE A 31 -6.72 5.94 -31.46
N SER A 32 -6.01 6.96 -30.97
CA SER A 32 -5.35 6.93 -29.66
C SER A 32 -6.34 7.07 -28.50
N ASN A 33 -7.56 7.52 -28.78
CA ASN A 33 -8.61 7.63 -27.78
C ASN A 33 -9.06 6.23 -27.32
N ILE A 34 -9.10 6.02 -26.01
CA ILE A 34 -9.45 4.74 -25.39
C ILE A 34 -10.87 4.26 -25.78
N ASN A 35 -11.80 5.19 -25.97
CA ASN A 35 -13.16 4.88 -26.42
C ASN A 35 -13.16 4.32 -27.84
N SER A 36 -12.38 4.88 -28.74
CA SER A 36 -12.25 4.40 -30.13
C SER A 36 -11.65 3.00 -30.18
N LEU A 37 -10.63 2.70 -29.36
CA LEU A 37 -10.06 1.36 -29.24
C LEU A 37 -11.07 0.37 -28.68
N THR A 38 -11.86 0.77 -27.69
CA THR A 38 -12.93 -0.07 -27.10
C THR A 38 -14.00 -0.38 -28.12
N MET A 39 -14.40 0.58 -28.95
CA MET A 39 -15.40 0.38 -30.03
C MET A 39 -14.86 -0.53 -31.13
N LEU A 40 -13.58 -0.41 -31.50
CA LEU A 40 -12.94 -1.37 -32.43
C LEU A 40 -12.93 -2.78 -31.85
N GLY A 41 -12.69 -2.92 -30.56
CA GLY A 41 -12.80 -4.19 -29.82
C GLY A 41 -14.21 -4.78 -29.89
N ALA A 42 -15.24 -3.95 -29.68
CA ALA A 42 -16.65 -4.36 -29.81
C ALA A 42 -16.99 -4.84 -31.21
N VAL A 43 -16.55 -4.12 -32.24
CA VAL A 43 -16.72 -4.54 -33.66
C VAL A 43 -16.06 -5.90 -33.91
N ALA A 44 -14.84 -6.09 -33.44
CA ALA A 44 -14.11 -7.34 -33.59
C ALA A 44 -14.85 -8.50 -32.91
N ILE A 45 -15.32 -8.31 -31.65
CA ILE A 45 -16.06 -9.33 -30.90
C ILE A 45 -17.35 -9.72 -31.62
N ILE A 46 -18.17 -8.77 -32.07
CA ILE A 46 -19.40 -9.02 -32.80
C ILE A 46 -19.10 -9.85 -34.07
N THR A 47 -18.12 -9.42 -34.85
CA THR A 47 -17.78 -10.07 -36.12
C THR A 47 -17.29 -11.51 -35.91
N ILE A 48 -16.35 -11.71 -34.96
CA ILE A 48 -15.81 -13.01 -34.64
C ILE A 48 -16.90 -13.93 -34.08
N THR A 49 -17.74 -13.45 -33.16
CA THR A 49 -18.80 -14.26 -32.55
C THR A 49 -19.80 -14.76 -33.59
N VAL A 50 -20.28 -13.89 -34.48
CA VAL A 50 -21.22 -14.30 -35.55
C VAL A 50 -20.53 -15.27 -36.50
N PHE A 51 -19.28 -15.02 -36.89
CA PHE A 51 -18.55 -15.92 -37.79
C PHE A 51 -18.37 -17.31 -37.17
N VAL A 52 -17.97 -17.37 -35.90
CA VAL A 52 -17.76 -18.62 -35.16
C VAL A 52 -19.06 -19.38 -35.00
N ALA A 53 -20.16 -18.69 -34.60
CA ALA A 53 -21.48 -19.29 -34.46
C ALA A 53 -21.96 -19.91 -35.80
N LEU A 54 -21.86 -19.18 -36.90
CA LEU A 54 -22.24 -19.69 -38.22
C LEU A 54 -21.42 -20.90 -38.66
N LYS A 55 -20.11 -20.87 -38.39
CA LYS A 55 -19.21 -21.97 -38.65
C LYS A 55 -19.65 -23.25 -37.92
N TYR A 56 -19.89 -23.13 -36.60
CA TYR A 56 -20.27 -24.28 -35.80
C TYR A 56 -21.69 -24.79 -36.11
N VAL A 57 -22.65 -23.89 -36.37
CA VAL A 57 -23.98 -24.31 -36.83
C VAL A 57 -23.88 -25.10 -38.16
N ASN A 58 -22.99 -24.68 -39.07
CA ASN A 58 -22.79 -25.42 -40.31
C ASN A 58 -22.06 -26.75 -40.06
N GLN A 59 -21.08 -26.78 -39.17
CA GLN A 59 -20.38 -28.00 -38.79
C GLN A 59 -21.31 -29.00 -38.12
N MET A 60 -22.15 -28.60 -37.16
CA MET A 60 -23.16 -29.47 -36.51
C MET A 60 -24.14 -30.11 -37.51
N LYS A 61 -24.41 -29.46 -38.63
CA LYS A 61 -25.31 -30.02 -39.67
C LYS A 61 -24.61 -31.00 -40.61
N ASN A 62 -23.29 -30.91 -40.78
CA ASN A 62 -22.57 -31.62 -41.82
C ASN A 62 -21.43 -32.50 -41.25
N ASP A 63 -21.14 -32.40 -39.97
CA ASP A 63 -20.06 -33.15 -39.36
C ASP A 63 -20.53 -34.54 -38.95
N THR A 64 -19.72 -35.51 -39.29
CA THR A 64 -19.91 -36.90 -38.87
C THR A 64 -18.61 -37.36 -38.23
N ALA A 65 -18.70 -37.97 -37.05
CA ALA A 65 -17.56 -38.56 -36.39
C ALA A 65 -16.88 -39.61 -37.27
N SER A 66 -15.58 -39.76 -37.16
CA SER A 66 -14.81 -40.79 -37.89
C SER A 66 -15.27 -42.23 -37.59
N GLY A 67 -15.93 -42.44 -36.45
CA GLY A 67 -16.37 -43.76 -35.97
C GLY A 67 -15.22 -44.53 -35.27
N GLU A 68 -14.00 -44.02 -35.28
CA GLU A 68 -12.86 -44.65 -34.64
C GLU A 68 -12.61 -44.00 -33.26
N LEU A 69 -12.55 -44.82 -32.19
CA LEU A 69 -12.29 -44.36 -30.83
C LEU A 69 -10.77 -44.30 -30.57
N ALA A 70 -10.37 -43.36 -29.77
CA ALA A 70 -9.04 -43.34 -29.19
C ALA A 70 -8.85 -44.49 -28.20
N GLU A 71 -7.62 -44.92 -27.96
CA GLU A 71 -7.34 -46.00 -27.00
C GLU A 71 -7.54 -45.52 -25.55
N ASP A 72 -7.43 -44.21 -25.31
CA ASP A 72 -7.62 -43.61 -24.01
C ASP A 72 -9.12 -43.53 -23.65
N ASN A 73 -9.42 -43.88 -22.40
CA ASN A 73 -10.75 -43.84 -21.86
C ASN A 73 -10.74 -43.08 -20.52
N TRP A 74 -11.42 -41.97 -20.48
CA TRP A 74 -11.54 -41.12 -19.30
C TRP A 74 -12.90 -41.32 -18.62
N ASP A 75 -12.91 -41.87 -17.43
CA ASP A 75 -14.13 -42.13 -16.64
C ASP A 75 -15.21 -42.96 -17.38
N GLY A 76 -14.79 -43.90 -18.27
CA GLY A 76 -15.71 -44.71 -19.06
C GLY A 76 -16.22 -44.03 -20.33
N ILE A 77 -15.76 -42.84 -20.66
CA ILE A 77 -16.12 -42.10 -21.86
C ILE A 77 -14.99 -42.22 -22.87
N GLY A 78 -15.28 -42.85 -24.02
CA GLY A 78 -14.34 -42.91 -25.14
C GLY A 78 -14.47 -41.69 -26.04
N GLU A 79 -13.34 -41.23 -26.58
CA GLU A 79 -13.29 -40.12 -27.53
C GLU A 79 -13.07 -40.59 -28.95
N TYR A 80 -13.74 -39.93 -29.92
CA TYR A 80 -13.46 -40.18 -31.33
C TYR A 80 -12.18 -39.55 -31.80
N LYS A 81 -11.41 -40.28 -32.64
CA LYS A 81 -10.22 -39.77 -33.32
C LYS A 81 -10.61 -38.78 -34.43
N ASN A 82 -10.97 -37.57 -34.03
CA ASN A 82 -11.30 -36.52 -34.97
C ASN A 82 -10.10 -35.57 -35.17
N PRO A 83 -9.81 -35.13 -36.40
CA PRO A 83 -8.80 -34.13 -36.64
C PRO A 83 -9.20 -32.82 -35.96
N ILE A 84 -8.22 -32.10 -35.42
CA ILE A 84 -8.46 -30.78 -34.86
C ILE A 84 -9.07 -29.87 -35.96
N PRO A 85 -10.23 -29.25 -35.71
CA PRO A 85 -10.81 -28.35 -36.68
C PRO A 85 -9.81 -27.21 -37.06
N THR A 86 -9.58 -27.06 -38.36
CA THR A 86 -8.57 -26.12 -38.89
C THR A 86 -8.68 -24.71 -38.29
N GLY A 87 -9.91 -24.24 -38.08
CA GLY A 87 -10.15 -22.94 -37.48
C GLY A 87 -9.67 -22.84 -36.03
N TRP A 88 -9.73 -23.91 -35.24
CA TRP A 88 -9.19 -23.99 -33.90
C TRP A 88 -7.66 -23.96 -33.91
N GLY A 89 -7.05 -24.76 -34.78
CA GLY A 89 -5.59 -24.77 -34.95
C GLY A 89 -5.05 -23.40 -35.34
N LEU A 90 -5.69 -22.74 -36.31
CA LEU A 90 -5.29 -21.40 -36.75
C LEU A 90 -5.49 -20.34 -35.65
N ALA A 91 -6.62 -20.38 -34.92
CA ALA A 91 -6.87 -19.46 -33.82
C ALA A 91 -5.84 -19.65 -32.70
N PHE A 92 -5.50 -20.89 -32.36
CA PHE A 92 -4.53 -21.20 -31.32
C PHE A 92 -3.13 -20.71 -31.70
N ILE A 93 -2.67 -21.01 -32.93
CA ILE A 93 -1.38 -20.52 -33.43
C ILE A 93 -1.37 -18.97 -33.49
N GLY A 94 -2.46 -18.37 -33.99
CA GLY A 94 -2.60 -16.91 -34.02
C GLY A 94 -2.53 -16.28 -32.64
N THR A 95 -3.16 -16.90 -31.64
CA THR A 95 -3.06 -16.44 -30.24
C THR A 95 -1.64 -16.51 -29.69
N ILE A 96 -0.89 -17.59 -30.01
CA ILE A 96 0.51 -17.73 -29.61
C ILE A 96 1.38 -16.63 -30.25
N ILE A 97 1.22 -16.41 -31.55
CA ILE A 97 1.94 -15.34 -32.28
C ILE A 97 1.59 -13.98 -31.70
N TRP A 98 0.30 -13.72 -31.48
CA TRP A 98 -0.15 -12.47 -30.86
C TRP A 98 0.41 -12.29 -29.45
N MET A 99 0.46 -13.36 -28.64
CA MET A 99 1.04 -13.34 -27.30
C MET A 99 2.51 -12.90 -27.34
N PHE A 100 3.31 -13.48 -28.22
CA PHE A 100 4.72 -13.08 -28.39
C PHE A 100 4.84 -11.62 -28.81
N TRP A 101 4.05 -11.19 -29.80
CA TRP A 101 4.03 -9.78 -30.22
C TRP A 101 3.61 -8.86 -29.08
N TYR A 102 2.57 -9.22 -28.35
CA TYR A 102 2.03 -8.43 -27.24
C TYR A 102 3.09 -8.23 -26.14
N PHE A 103 3.77 -9.29 -25.73
CA PHE A 103 4.76 -9.18 -24.66
C PHE A 103 6.08 -8.52 -25.09
N THR A 104 6.41 -8.52 -26.38
CA THR A 104 7.68 -7.96 -26.87
C THR A 104 7.53 -6.53 -27.43
N VAL A 105 6.40 -6.22 -28.04
CA VAL A 105 6.16 -4.96 -28.76
C VAL A 105 4.89 -4.26 -28.30
N GLY A 106 3.80 -5.00 -28.19
CA GLY A 106 2.46 -4.44 -27.91
C GLY A 106 2.26 -4.01 -26.45
N TYR A 107 3.05 -4.57 -25.53
CA TYR A 107 3.10 -4.14 -24.12
C TYR A 107 4.52 -3.62 -23.83
N PRO A 108 4.88 -2.47 -24.36
CA PRO A 108 6.21 -1.90 -24.12
C PRO A 108 6.38 -1.57 -22.63
N ILE A 109 7.63 -1.63 -22.16
CA ILE A 109 8.01 -1.30 -20.77
C ILE A 109 7.49 0.09 -20.35
N ASN A 110 7.37 1.01 -21.32
CA ASN A 110 6.84 2.36 -21.13
C ASN A 110 5.35 2.47 -21.50
N GLY A 111 4.66 1.36 -21.72
CA GLY A 111 3.24 1.36 -22.02
C GLY A 111 2.39 1.69 -20.79
N PHE A 112 1.11 1.98 -21.04
CA PHE A 112 0.13 2.20 -20.00
C PHE A 112 0.15 1.03 -19.00
N SER A 113 0.39 1.33 -17.73
CA SER A 113 0.19 0.38 -16.63
C SER A 113 -0.62 1.05 -15.54
N GLN A 114 -1.50 0.29 -14.90
CA GLN A 114 -2.26 0.79 -13.75
C GLN A 114 -1.35 1.26 -12.61
N ILE A 115 -0.21 0.58 -12.42
CA ILE A 115 0.80 0.96 -11.42
C ILE A 115 1.46 2.28 -11.83
N GLY A 116 1.81 2.45 -13.11
CA GLY A 116 2.37 3.69 -13.63
C GLY A 116 1.41 4.87 -13.48
N GLN A 117 0.16 4.69 -13.86
CA GLN A 117 -0.88 5.71 -13.69
C GLN A 117 -1.08 6.08 -12.22
N TRP A 118 -1.17 5.09 -11.34
CA TRP A 118 -1.29 5.34 -9.91
C TRP A 118 -0.10 6.12 -9.34
N ASN A 119 1.12 5.80 -9.79
CA ASN A 119 2.31 6.55 -9.37
C ASN A 119 2.27 8.00 -9.85
N GLU A 120 1.88 8.25 -11.10
CA GLU A 120 1.75 9.61 -11.65
C GLU A 120 0.67 10.41 -10.92
N GLU A 121 -0.52 9.84 -10.73
CA GLU A 121 -1.62 10.46 -9.99
C GLU A 121 -1.23 10.75 -8.54
N THR A 122 -0.50 9.83 -7.91
CA THR A 122 0.00 10.01 -6.53
C THR A 122 1.02 11.14 -6.47
N LEU A 123 1.94 11.22 -7.43
CA LEU A 123 2.92 12.31 -7.50
C LEU A 123 2.23 13.66 -7.72
N GLU A 124 1.24 13.74 -8.62
CA GLU A 124 0.47 14.96 -8.84
C GLU A 124 -0.34 15.37 -7.60
N TYR A 125 -0.97 14.39 -6.95
CA TYR A 125 -1.71 14.63 -5.72
C TYR A 125 -0.80 15.14 -4.60
N ASN A 126 0.37 14.52 -4.42
CA ASN A 126 1.35 14.94 -3.42
C ASN A 126 1.85 16.37 -3.68
N LYS A 127 2.13 16.74 -4.95
CA LYS A 127 2.50 18.12 -5.29
C LYS A 127 1.40 19.12 -4.93
N LYS A 128 0.13 18.80 -5.22
CA LYS A 128 -1.02 19.65 -4.84
C LYS A 128 -1.18 19.73 -3.32
N PHE A 129 -0.97 18.63 -2.63
CA PHE A 129 -1.00 18.57 -1.16
C PHE A 129 0.11 19.44 -0.56
N GLU A 130 1.35 19.28 -1.00
CA GLU A 130 2.51 20.06 -0.54
C GLU A 130 2.29 21.56 -0.77
N ALA A 131 1.87 21.96 -1.97
CA ALA A 131 1.60 23.36 -2.28
C ALA A 131 0.46 23.96 -1.44
N LYS A 132 -0.58 23.17 -1.16
CA LYS A 132 -1.72 23.63 -0.35
C LYS A 132 -1.38 23.75 1.12
N TRP A 133 -0.49 22.89 1.64
CA TRP A 133 -0.20 22.73 3.05
C TRP A 133 1.25 23.04 3.40
N GLU A 134 1.90 23.93 2.64
CA GLU A 134 3.28 24.34 2.90
C GLU A 134 3.46 24.96 4.30
N ASN A 135 2.46 25.75 4.74
CA ASN A 135 2.44 26.38 6.05
C ASN A 135 1.08 26.22 6.73
N PRO A 136 0.71 24.99 7.15
CA PRO A 136 -0.58 24.74 7.78
C PRO A 136 -0.63 25.33 9.20
N SER A 137 -1.85 25.73 9.63
CA SER A 137 -2.08 26.14 11.02
C SER A 137 -1.91 24.94 11.98
N GLN A 138 -1.71 25.24 13.26
CA GLN A 138 -1.62 24.22 14.33
C GLN A 138 -2.85 23.29 14.33
N GLU A 139 -4.05 23.86 14.26
CA GLU A 139 -5.32 23.12 14.21
C GLU A 139 -5.38 22.21 12.95
N THR A 140 -4.89 22.71 11.82
CA THR A 140 -4.82 21.92 10.58
C THR A 140 -3.85 20.76 10.72
N LEU A 141 -2.66 21.00 11.31
CA LEU A 141 -1.68 19.95 11.58
C LEU A 141 -2.24 18.87 12.50
N GLU A 142 -2.96 19.26 13.54
CA GLU A 142 -3.59 18.31 14.47
C GLU A 142 -4.65 17.44 13.77
N ALA A 143 -5.54 18.06 12.97
CA ALA A 143 -6.56 17.35 12.20
C ALA A 143 -5.94 16.39 11.15
N MET A 144 -4.87 16.83 10.47
CA MET A 144 -4.11 15.98 9.54
C MET A 144 -3.42 14.84 10.27
N GLY A 145 -2.79 15.13 11.41
CA GLY A 145 -2.12 14.15 12.25
C GLY A 145 -3.07 13.08 12.77
N SER A 146 -4.26 13.48 13.24
CA SER A 146 -5.34 12.56 13.64
C SER A 146 -5.74 11.63 12.50
N SER A 147 -5.96 12.16 11.31
CA SER A 147 -6.33 11.36 10.13
C SER A 147 -5.23 10.37 9.75
N LEU A 148 -3.98 10.80 9.73
CA LEU A 148 -2.82 9.94 9.45
C LEU A 148 -2.63 8.88 10.53
N TYR A 149 -2.81 9.25 11.80
CA TYR A 149 -2.72 8.36 12.94
C TYR A 149 -3.71 7.20 12.82
N LEU A 150 -4.97 7.48 12.52
CA LEU A 150 -6.01 6.46 12.38
C LEU A 150 -5.68 5.42 11.29
N VAL A 151 -5.03 5.84 10.20
CA VAL A 151 -4.69 4.95 9.09
C VAL A 151 -3.37 4.21 9.31
N GLN A 152 -2.34 4.90 9.80
CA GLN A 152 -0.98 4.37 9.83
C GLN A 152 -0.56 3.83 11.20
N CYS A 153 -1.07 4.37 12.28
CA CYS A 153 -0.60 4.12 13.64
C CYS A 153 -1.59 3.33 14.49
N ALA A 154 -2.89 3.62 14.36
CA ALA A 154 -3.95 2.99 15.14
C ALA A 154 -4.03 1.47 15.00
N PRO A 155 -3.68 0.82 13.87
CA PRO A 155 -3.64 -0.65 13.79
C PRO A 155 -2.74 -1.32 14.84
N CYS A 156 -1.70 -0.61 15.32
CA CYS A 156 -0.81 -1.10 16.37
C CYS A 156 -1.04 -0.39 17.70
N HIS A 157 -1.23 0.95 17.69
CA HIS A 157 -1.32 1.77 18.90
C HIS A 157 -2.75 1.93 19.45
N GLY A 158 -3.78 1.45 18.72
CA GLY A 158 -5.20 1.64 19.08
C GLY A 158 -5.73 3.00 18.63
N VAL A 159 -7.04 3.10 18.48
CA VAL A 159 -7.71 4.36 18.13
C VAL A 159 -7.67 5.39 19.26
N ASP A 160 -7.53 4.90 20.48
CA ASP A 160 -7.37 5.64 21.74
C ASP A 160 -5.90 5.94 22.09
N ALA A 161 -4.97 5.44 21.26
CA ALA A 161 -3.53 5.54 21.45
C ALA A 161 -2.98 4.84 22.71
N GLU A 162 -3.75 3.99 23.38
CA GLU A 162 -3.35 3.31 24.63
C GLU A 162 -2.51 2.02 24.40
N GLY A 163 -2.28 1.63 23.13
CA GLY A 163 -1.34 0.55 22.80
C GLY A 163 -1.92 -0.86 22.78
N ILE A 164 -3.23 -1.03 22.62
CA ILE A 164 -3.96 -2.30 22.47
C ILE A 164 -3.45 -3.38 23.47
N ASN A 165 -3.76 -3.18 24.73
CA ASN A 165 -3.40 -4.13 25.81
C ASN A 165 -1.90 -4.43 25.88
N GLY A 166 -1.04 -3.44 25.66
CA GLY A 166 0.42 -3.57 25.76
C GLY A 166 1.10 -4.16 24.52
N LYS A 167 0.39 -4.32 23.39
CA LYS A 167 1.00 -4.76 22.12
C LYS A 167 1.88 -3.68 21.49
N ALA A 168 1.59 -2.42 21.78
CA ALA A 168 2.39 -1.28 21.39
C ALA A 168 2.49 -0.29 22.56
N HIS A 169 3.37 0.69 22.43
CA HIS A 169 3.53 1.74 23.42
C HIS A 169 2.25 2.60 23.53
N ASN A 170 1.84 2.91 24.75
CA ASN A 170 0.80 3.87 25.04
C ASN A 170 1.32 5.29 24.75
N LEU A 171 0.74 5.96 23.74
CA LEU A 171 1.17 7.27 23.29
C LEU A 171 0.54 8.43 24.07
N THR A 172 -0.44 8.16 24.93
CA THR A 172 -1.00 9.15 25.85
C THR A 172 -0.07 9.44 27.03
N LYS A 173 0.98 8.65 27.18
CA LYS A 173 2.03 8.80 28.21
C LYS A 173 3.39 8.70 27.58
N ARG A 174 4.33 9.51 28.08
CA ARG A 174 5.69 9.48 27.51
C ARG A 174 6.42 8.18 27.77
N PHE A 175 6.28 7.61 28.97
CA PHE A 175 6.83 6.30 29.34
C PHE A 175 5.97 5.61 30.39
N ALA A 176 6.01 4.27 30.38
CA ALA A 176 5.67 3.44 31.52
C ALA A 176 6.93 3.15 32.36
N LYS A 177 6.75 2.88 33.66
CA LYS A 177 7.86 2.65 34.58
C LYS A 177 8.78 1.51 34.14
N ASP A 178 8.21 0.38 33.70
CA ASP A 178 8.96 -0.78 33.23
C ASP A 178 9.82 -0.49 31.99
N GLN A 179 9.36 0.40 31.11
CA GLN A 179 10.13 0.84 29.96
C GLN A 179 11.35 1.66 30.39
N VAL A 180 11.20 2.55 31.36
CA VAL A 180 12.32 3.33 31.90
C VAL A 180 13.34 2.40 32.58
N VAL A 181 12.87 1.47 33.42
CA VAL A 181 13.72 0.45 34.03
C VAL A 181 14.48 -0.34 32.97
N HIS A 182 13.81 -0.76 31.92
CA HIS A 182 14.43 -1.51 30.82
C HIS A 182 15.53 -0.70 30.14
N VAL A 183 15.29 0.57 29.84
CA VAL A 183 16.25 1.44 29.16
C VAL A 183 17.45 1.76 30.06
N ILE A 184 17.25 1.98 31.36
CA ILE A 184 18.37 2.18 32.30
C ILE A 184 19.28 0.93 32.35
N LYS A 185 18.67 -0.26 32.40
CA LYS A 185 19.43 -1.53 32.49
C LYS A 185 20.11 -1.94 31.19
N ASN A 186 19.48 -1.70 30.04
CA ASN A 186 19.91 -2.24 28.74
C ASN A 186 20.48 -1.17 27.78
N GLY A 187 20.31 0.11 28.10
CA GLY A 187 20.65 1.19 27.20
C GLY A 187 19.64 1.36 26.06
N ALA A 188 19.87 2.32 25.19
CA ALA A 188 19.11 2.56 23.97
C ALA A 188 20.00 3.20 22.90
N ASN A 189 20.02 2.62 21.69
CA ASN A 189 20.82 3.11 20.56
C ASN A 189 20.07 3.07 19.21
N ASN A 190 18.76 3.07 19.26
CA ASN A 190 17.92 2.89 18.07
C ASN A 190 17.75 4.17 17.24
N LEU A 191 17.84 5.34 17.87
CA LEU A 191 17.58 6.64 17.22
C LEU A 191 18.89 7.28 16.76
N LYS A 192 19.66 6.57 15.96
CA LYS A 192 21.03 6.97 15.55
C LYS A 192 21.08 8.20 14.67
N THR A 193 20.03 8.49 13.92
CA THR A 193 19.96 9.66 13.04
C THR A 193 19.92 10.94 13.87
N ALA A 194 19.16 10.97 14.95
CA ALA A 194 19.03 12.15 15.81
C ALA A 194 19.96 12.12 17.03
N TYR A 195 20.24 10.90 17.57
CA TYR A 195 21.03 10.71 18.81
C TYR A 195 22.09 9.63 18.60
N PRO A 196 23.17 9.93 17.87
CA PRO A 196 24.15 8.94 17.41
C PRO A 196 24.90 8.23 18.54
N ALA A 197 25.11 8.88 19.67
CA ALA A 197 25.80 8.29 20.82
C ALA A 197 24.98 7.19 21.52
N GLY A 198 23.65 7.28 21.43
CA GLY A 198 22.75 6.41 22.19
C GLY A 198 22.85 6.61 23.69
N MET A 199 22.05 5.86 24.45
CA MET A 199 22.11 5.83 25.92
C MET A 199 22.88 4.57 26.35
N PRO A 200 23.98 4.68 27.12
CA PRO A 200 24.71 3.53 27.64
C PRO A 200 23.86 2.78 28.68
N PRO A 201 24.04 1.44 28.82
CA PRO A 201 23.35 0.66 29.83
C PRO A 201 23.96 0.89 31.24
N MET A 202 23.19 0.53 32.25
CA MET A 202 23.65 0.41 33.65
C MET A 202 24.28 1.73 34.22
N MET A 203 23.69 2.87 33.83
CA MET A 203 24.10 4.16 34.42
C MET A 203 23.77 4.27 35.93
N LEU A 204 22.82 3.45 36.39
CA LEU A 204 22.51 3.18 37.79
C LEU A 204 22.60 1.66 38.00
N THR A 205 23.14 1.25 39.15
CA THR A 205 23.36 -0.17 39.50
C THR A 205 22.42 -0.70 40.58
N GLU A 206 22.01 0.19 41.49
CA GLU A 206 21.14 -0.17 42.60
C GLU A 206 19.67 -0.20 42.16
N ASP A 207 18.99 -1.32 42.36
CA ASP A 207 17.58 -1.49 41.98
C ASP A 207 16.65 -0.43 42.63
N LYS A 208 16.97 0.03 43.85
CA LYS A 208 16.25 1.10 44.51
C LYS A 208 16.31 2.40 43.70
N ASP A 209 17.51 2.83 43.35
CA ASP A 209 17.73 4.07 42.61
C ASP A 209 17.12 4.00 41.21
N ILE A 210 17.24 2.84 40.54
CA ILE A 210 16.60 2.58 39.24
C ILE A 210 15.09 2.74 39.33
N ASN A 211 14.45 2.17 40.37
CA ASN A 211 13.01 2.24 40.54
C ASN A 211 12.53 3.64 40.91
N GLU A 212 13.23 4.37 41.74
CA GLU A 212 12.90 5.77 42.11
C GLU A 212 12.98 6.69 40.88
N VAL A 213 14.06 6.62 40.11
CA VAL A 213 14.20 7.39 38.87
C VAL A 213 13.15 6.98 37.84
N ALA A 214 12.89 5.69 37.67
CA ALA A 214 11.88 5.21 36.74
C ALA A 214 10.47 5.70 37.08
N GLU A 215 10.12 5.70 38.37
CA GLU A 215 8.85 6.24 38.86
C GLU A 215 8.72 7.73 38.56
N TYR A 216 9.76 8.50 38.91
CA TYR A 216 9.80 9.95 38.69
C TYR A 216 9.64 10.32 37.21
N VAL A 217 10.37 9.64 36.32
CA VAL A 217 10.30 9.87 34.86
C VAL A 217 8.94 9.42 34.32
N ALA A 218 8.43 8.25 34.73
CA ALA A 218 7.13 7.74 34.25
C ALA A 218 5.96 8.60 34.74
N ASN A 219 6.10 9.28 35.90
CA ASN A 219 5.12 10.22 36.42
C ASN A 219 5.26 11.64 35.82
N GLY A 220 5.97 11.80 34.70
CA GLY A 220 6.11 13.09 34.00
C GLY A 220 6.87 14.13 34.79
N PHE A 221 7.85 13.72 35.61
CA PHE A 221 8.65 14.61 36.44
C PHE A 221 7.86 15.33 37.53
N GLN A 222 6.82 14.70 38.01
CA GLN A 222 6.02 15.23 39.12
C GLN A 222 6.55 14.71 40.47
N GLY A 223 6.53 15.57 41.50
CA GLY A 223 6.99 15.25 42.83
C GLY A 223 8.46 15.64 43.11
N GLU A 224 9.02 15.07 44.19
CA GLU A 224 10.40 15.30 44.55
C GLU A 224 11.37 14.54 43.66
N GLN A 225 12.38 15.25 43.13
CA GLN A 225 13.36 14.67 42.25
C GLN A 225 14.33 13.77 43.05
N PRO A 226 14.46 12.48 42.67
CA PRO A 226 15.42 11.56 43.30
C PRO A 226 16.84 12.06 43.14
N ALA A 227 17.68 11.97 44.18
CA ALA A 227 19.09 12.38 44.11
C ALA A 227 19.85 11.59 43.03
N SER A 228 19.50 10.33 42.81
CA SER A 228 20.08 9.47 41.78
C SER A 228 19.79 9.94 40.34
N TYR A 229 18.78 10.81 40.12
CA TYR A 229 18.52 11.42 38.80
C TYR A 229 19.67 12.33 38.32
N ALA A 230 20.51 12.83 39.21
CA ALA A 230 21.66 13.67 38.84
C ALA A 230 22.57 13.02 37.78
N VAL A 231 22.68 11.70 37.77
CA VAL A 231 23.43 10.94 36.75
C VAL A 231 22.79 11.11 35.36
N CYS A 232 21.49 11.15 35.29
CA CYS A 232 20.71 11.26 34.04
C CYS A 232 20.69 12.73 33.52
N ALA A 233 20.68 13.66 34.45
CA ALA A 233 20.59 15.09 34.18
C ALA A 233 21.73 15.62 33.31
N GLY A 234 22.91 14.98 33.32
CA GLY A 234 24.06 15.34 32.49
C GLY A 234 23.76 15.29 30.97
N CYS A 235 22.86 14.42 30.55
CA CYS A 235 22.44 14.29 29.15
C CYS A 235 20.99 14.74 28.94
N HIS A 236 20.09 14.41 29.87
CA HIS A 236 18.66 14.71 29.72
C HIS A 236 18.21 16.04 30.29
N GLY A 237 19.10 16.77 30.97
CA GLY A 237 18.76 18.00 31.70
C GLY A 237 18.06 17.70 33.02
N MET A 238 18.06 18.69 33.92
CA MET A 238 17.37 18.60 35.23
C MET A 238 15.86 18.52 35.07
N ASP A 239 15.35 19.09 33.98
CA ASP A 239 13.92 19.13 33.63
C ASP A 239 13.47 17.97 32.72
N GLY A 240 14.38 17.10 32.27
CA GLY A 240 14.12 15.98 31.39
C GLY A 240 13.87 16.33 29.92
N LYS A 241 14.08 17.59 29.51
CA LYS A 241 13.82 18.04 28.14
C LYS A 241 14.85 17.60 27.11
N GLY A 242 15.93 16.99 27.57
CA GLY A 242 16.99 16.51 26.69
C GLY A 242 17.90 17.58 26.16
N MET A 243 18.79 17.19 25.27
CA MET A 243 19.73 18.05 24.59
C MET A 243 19.87 17.63 23.14
N ALA A 244 19.70 18.56 22.22
CA ALA A 244 19.78 18.29 20.78
C ALA A 244 21.05 17.50 20.42
N TYR A 245 20.90 16.46 19.61
CA TYR A 245 21.94 15.52 19.15
C TYR A 245 22.65 14.71 20.26
N VAL A 246 22.34 14.93 21.53
CA VAL A 246 22.93 14.21 22.66
C VAL A 246 21.95 13.24 23.29
N ALA A 247 20.79 13.72 23.74
CA ALA A 247 19.80 12.93 24.40
C ALA A 247 18.36 13.44 24.12
N PRO A 248 17.37 12.54 23.93
CA PRO A 248 16.01 12.93 23.65
C PRO A 248 15.33 13.55 24.88
N ASN A 249 14.27 14.32 24.62
CA ASN A 249 13.28 14.72 25.61
C ASN A 249 12.62 13.45 26.21
N ILE A 250 12.74 13.28 27.52
CA ILE A 250 12.15 12.15 28.25
C ILE A 250 10.96 12.56 29.12
N ARG A 251 10.64 13.84 29.17
CA ARG A 251 9.53 14.38 29.93
C ARG A 251 8.21 14.35 29.14
N GLU A 252 8.27 14.81 27.91
CA GLU A 252 7.12 14.98 27.02
C GLU A 252 7.49 14.61 25.57
N TYR A 253 6.49 14.47 24.71
CA TYR A 253 6.73 14.36 23.28
C TYR A 253 7.05 15.73 22.71
N ASP A 254 8.11 15.82 21.92
CA ASP A 254 8.41 16.96 21.06
C ASP A 254 8.57 16.50 19.61
N ASP A 255 8.65 17.45 18.69
CA ASP A 255 8.78 17.13 17.26
C ASP A 255 10.04 16.32 16.98
N ALA A 256 11.16 16.65 17.66
CA ALA A 256 12.44 16.00 17.42
C ALA A 256 12.39 14.50 17.75
N ILE A 257 11.80 14.13 18.89
CA ILE A 257 11.70 12.71 19.25
C ILE A 257 10.69 11.95 18.40
N VAL A 258 9.55 12.56 18.05
CA VAL A 258 8.56 11.90 17.22
C VAL A 258 9.13 11.66 15.82
N MET A 259 9.73 12.67 15.20
CA MET A 259 10.34 12.56 13.87
C MET A 259 11.51 11.57 13.87
N ALA A 260 12.34 11.54 14.92
CA ALA A 260 13.42 10.55 15.04
C ALA A 260 12.89 9.12 15.11
N VAL A 261 11.79 8.88 15.86
CA VAL A 261 11.17 7.56 15.95
C VAL A 261 10.51 7.18 14.63
N LEU A 262 9.87 8.10 13.93
CA LEU A 262 9.30 7.83 12.60
C LEU A 262 10.40 7.47 11.59
N LYS A 263 11.52 8.17 11.63
CA LYS A 263 12.64 7.95 10.70
C LYS A 263 13.39 6.64 10.98
N ASP A 264 13.82 6.42 12.21
CA ASP A 264 14.71 5.31 12.55
C ASP A 264 13.95 4.05 12.97
N GLY A 265 12.64 4.16 13.30
CA GLY A 265 11.93 3.15 14.04
C GLY A 265 12.38 3.07 15.49
N LYS A 266 11.79 2.16 16.26
CA LYS A 266 12.19 1.98 17.67
C LYS A 266 12.03 0.52 18.09
N LYS A 267 13.07 -0.01 18.73
CA LYS A 267 13.05 -1.31 19.40
C LYS A 267 13.08 -1.09 20.93
N GLY A 268 12.18 -1.76 21.64
CA GLY A 268 12.09 -1.69 23.10
C GLY A 268 11.65 -3.01 23.71
N ASN A 269 11.33 -3.01 25.01
CA ASN A 269 10.83 -4.19 25.73
C ASN A 269 9.48 -4.69 25.23
N ILE A 270 8.65 -3.84 24.62
CA ILE A 270 7.32 -4.22 24.09
C ILE A 270 7.47 -4.89 22.72
N GLY A 271 8.39 -4.42 21.88
CA GLY A 271 8.56 -4.93 20.52
C GLY A 271 9.32 -3.95 19.62
N VAL A 272 9.02 -4.00 18.33
CA VAL A 272 9.67 -3.18 17.30
C VAL A 272 8.63 -2.34 16.56
N MET A 273 8.79 -1.02 16.60
CA MET A 273 8.11 -0.09 15.71
C MET A 273 8.94 0.04 14.43
N PRO A 274 8.36 -0.23 13.25
CA PRO A 274 9.10 -0.08 11.99
C PRO A 274 9.41 1.38 11.68
N SER A 275 10.42 1.62 10.85
CA SER A 275 10.70 2.92 10.26
C SER A 275 9.61 3.31 9.26
N PHE A 276 9.30 4.60 9.21
CA PHE A 276 8.42 5.24 8.23
C PHE A 276 9.20 6.15 7.27
N ASP A 277 10.54 6.05 7.28
CA ASP A 277 11.40 6.81 6.36
C ASP A 277 10.98 6.59 4.90
N GLY A 278 10.82 7.67 4.15
CA GLY A 278 10.35 7.66 2.76
C GLY A 278 8.86 7.32 2.56
N ARG A 279 8.08 7.12 3.65
CA ARG A 279 6.64 6.83 3.60
C ARG A 279 5.77 8.05 3.90
N LEU A 280 6.32 9.01 4.61
CA LEU A 280 5.70 10.26 5.01
C LEU A 280 6.54 11.44 4.51
N ASN A 281 5.89 12.54 4.13
CA ASN A 281 6.59 13.79 3.87
C ASN A 281 6.71 14.61 5.15
N GLU A 282 7.54 15.66 5.12
CA GLU A 282 7.85 16.49 6.29
C GLU A 282 6.60 17.11 6.95
N THR A 283 5.62 17.54 6.15
CA THR A 283 4.36 18.09 6.67
C THR A 283 3.54 17.02 7.39
N GLN A 284 3.53 15.81 6.87
CA GLN A 284 2.84 14.66 7.49
C GLN A 284 3.52 14.23 8.79
N GLU A 285 4.85 14.24 8.85
CA GLU A 285 5.59 13.96 10.07
C GLU A 285 5.32 15.01 11.15
N LYS A 286 5.33 16.31 10.79
CA LYS A 286 4.95 17.41 11.69
C LYS A 286 3.51 17.30 12.18
N ALA A 287 2.59 16.92 11.29
CA ALA A 287 1.19 16.71 11.64
C ALA A 287 1.02 15.58 12.68
N LEU A 288 1.70 14.44 12.47
CA LEU A 288 1.71 13.34 13.43
C LEU A 288 2.34 13.75 14.76
N ALA A 289 3.46 14.49 14.75
CA ALA A 289 4.10 14.98 15.97
C ALA A 289 3.15 15.91 16.75
N THR A 290 2.46 16.81 16.06
CA THR A 290 1.46 17.70 16.64
C THR A 290 0.32 16.92 17.29
N TYR A 291 -0.24 15.94 16.59
CA TYR A 291 -1.34 15.11 17.11
C TYR A 291 -0.89 14.25 18.32
N ILE A 292 0.30 13.63 18.25
CA ILE A 292 0.80 12.80 19.37
C ILE A 292 1.02 13.65 20.63
N ARG A 293 1.46 14.90 20.49
CA ARG A 293 1.56 15.81 21.65
C ARG A 293 0.20 16.10 22.28
N SER A 294 -0.82 16.34 21.47
CA SER A 294 -2.17 16.64 21.99
C SER A 294 -2.83 15.45 22.69
N LEU A 295 -2.32 14.22 22.50
CA LEU A 295 -2.83 13.03 23.20
C LEU A 295 -2.46 12.99 24.69
N GLY A 296 -1.41 13.70 25.10
CA GLY A 296 -0.86 13.71 26.46
C GLY A 296 -1.25 14.95 27.29
N GLU A 297 -1.99 15.87 26.67
CA GLU A 297 -2.54 17.05 27.31
C GLU A 297 -3.93 16.72 27.85
#